data_25b533fe866d49c0e3aaba449c5de869
#
_entry.id   25b533fe866d49c0e3aaba449c5de869
#
_cell.length_a   1.000
_cell.length_b   1.000
_cell.length_c   1.000
_cell.angle_alpha   90.00
_cell.angle_beta   90.00
_cell.angle_gamma   90.00
#
_symmetry.space_group_name_H-M   'P 1'
#
loop_
_entity.id
_entity.type
_entity.pdbx_description
1 polymer ?
#
loop_
_entity_poly.entity_id
_entity_poly.type
_entity_poly.pdbx_seq_one_letter_code
_entity_poly.pdbx_strand_id
1 'polypeptide(L)'
;MAFPDGIADFRSDTVTRPTPEMRRAMAEAEVGDDVYGEDPTVAALQEEAAAAVGTEAALFVASGTMGNQIAIHLHTDPGDEVVCNEWSHVRNHEHGAASWLSGVAFRSVRGEGGALTVDQIGEAIGQSGYHLPGVSLLVWENTHNVSGGAVVPLETMAAGTAAARRAGLRVHLDGARLFNAEAASGVPASGYAAEADTVMFCLSKGLGAPVGSMLCGTEAAMAAARRVRKRLGGGMRQAGVIAAAARIGLQERDRLVDDHRLAARLAGMLRDRLPGAVVKP
;
A
#
# COMPACT_ATOMS: atom_id res chain seq x y z
N MET A 1 25.49 2.56 -3.79
CA MET A 1 26.55 3.26 -3.03
C MET A 1 25.96 3.73 -1.73
N ALA A 2 26.61 3.45 -0.59
CA ALA A 2 26.22 4.11 0.67
C ALA A 2 26.65 5.57 0.60
N PHE A 3 25.84 6.50 1.11
CA PHE A 3 26.25 7.90 1.25
C PHE A 3 27.37 8.00 2.29
N PRO A 4 28.32 8.91 2.11
CA PRO A 4 29.34 9.17 3.13
C PRO A 4 28.71 9.56 4.46
N ASP A 5 29.38 9.24 5.57
CA ASP A 5 28.92 9.62 6.90
C ASP A 5 28.73 11.14 7.00
N GLY A 6 27.62 11.57 7.56
CA GLY A 6 27.27 12.99 7.73
C GLY A 6 26.41 13.59 6.61
N ILE A 7 26.07 12.84 5.55
CA ILE A 7 25.11 13.31 4.53
C ILE A 7 23.71 12.81 4.88
N ALA A 8 22.77 13.75 5.06
CA ALA A 8 21.36 13.44 5.22
C ALA A 8 20.74 13.05 3.87
N ASP A 9 20.08 11.90 3.82
CA ASP A 9 19.43 11.37 2.61
C ASP A 9 17.93 11.63 2.66
N PHE A 10 17.45 12.54 1.80
CA PHE A 10 16.03 12.92 1.70
C PHE A 10 15.36 12.38 0.43
N ARG A 11 15.90 11.36 -0.22
CA ARG A 11 15.34 10.82 -1.48
C ARG A 11 13.98 10.18 -1.30
N SER A 12 13.81 9.36 -0.26
CA SER A 12 12.62 8.56 -0.02
C SER A 12 12.66 7.95 1.38
N ASP A 13 11.50 7.68 1.97
CA ASP A 13 11.38 6.88 3.19
C ASP A 13 11.73 5.39 3.00
N THR A 14 11.95 4.95 1.77
CA THR A 14 12.46 3.60 1.47
C THR A 14 13.93 3.40 1.85
N VAL A 15 14.66 4.46 2.19
CA VAL A 15 16.05 4.39 2.67
C VAL A 15 16.16 4.25 4.20
N THR A 16 15.03 4.19 4.91
CA THR A 16 14.97 3.91 6.35
C THR A 16 15.70 2.62 6.69
N ARG A 17 16.27 2.57 7.88
CA ARG A 17 17.01 1.40 8.37
C ARG A 17 16.38 0.90 9.65
N PRO A 18 16.38 -0.42 9.91
CA PRO A 18 15.87 -0.97 11.14
C PRO A 18 16.66 -0.44 12.35
N THR A 19 15.93 -0.07 13.40
CA THR A 19 16.51 0.41 14.66
C THR A 19 17.34 -0.68 15.35
N PRO A 20 18.21 -0.34 16.33
CA PRO A 20 18.89 -1.35 17.13
C PRO A 20 17.91 -2.31 17.84
N GLU A 21 16.73 -1.84 18.23
CA GLU A 21 15.69 -2.66 18.84
C GLU A 21 15.09 -3.65 17.82
N MET A 22 14.72 -3.18 16.64
CA MET A 22 14.27 -4.04 15.55
C MET A 22 15.30 -5.12 15.22
N ARG A 23 16.59 -4.77 15.20
CA ARG A 23 17.67 -5.73 14.93
C ARG A 23 17.78 -6.81 16.02
N ARG A 24 17.61 -6.43 17.29
CA ARG A 24 17.58 -7.42 18.40
C ARG A 24 16.35 -8.32 18.27
N ALA A 25 15.17 -7.76 18.03
CA ALA A 25 13.95 -8.53 17.84
C ALA A 25 14.07 -9.54 16.67
N MET A 26 14.72 -9.14 15.58
CA MET A 26 15.01 -10.06 14.46
C MET A 26 15.91 -11.23 14.87
N ALA A 27 16.94 -10.96 15.70
CA ALA A 27 17.88 -11.99 16.15
C ALA A 27 17.25 -12.96 17.18
N GLU A 28 16.29 -12.48 17.94
CA GLU A 28 15.63 -13.21 19.04
C GLU A 28 14.23 -13.74 18.65
N ALA A 29 13.81 -13.55 17.40
CA ALA A 29 12.47 -13.91 16.96
C ALA A 29 12.17 -15.39 17.16
N GLU A 30 11.04 -15.72 17.76
CA GLU A 30 10.49 -17.05 17.72
C GLU A 30 9.98 -17.35 16.32
N VAL A 31 10.39 -18.49 15.75
CA VAL A 31 10.13 -18.82 14.35
C VAL A 31 9.58 -20.22 14.18
N GLY A 32 8.84 -20.41 13.09
CA GLY A 32 8.33 -21.68 12.63
C GLY A 32 8.21 -21.66 11.10
N ASP A 33 7.61 -22.68 10.50
CA ASP A 33 7.40 -22.70 9.05
C ASP A 33 6.10 -21.96 8.68
N ASP A 34 6.21 -20.73 8.10
CA ASP A 34 5.06 -19.95 7.66
C ASP A 34 4.25 -20.65 6.54
N VAL A 35 4.85 -21.56 5.77
CA VAL A 35 4.11 -22.33 4.76
C VAL A 35 3.08 -23.25 5.40
N TYR A 36 3.38 -23.79 6.59
CA TYR A 36 2.42 -24.55 7.40
C TYR A 36 1.58 -23.68 8.34
N GLY A 37 1.89 -22.38 8.45
CA GLY A 37 1.23 -21.47 9.38
C GLY A 37 1.72 -21.63 10.82
N GLU A 38 2.94 -22.11 11.01
CA GLU A 38 3.53 -22.42 12.31
C GLU A 38 4.50 -21.36 12.82
N ASP A 39 4.74 -20.27 12.05
CA ASP A 39 5.58 -19.15 12.50
C ASP A 39 4.77 -18.21 13.42
N PRO A 40 5.03 -18.20 14.73
CA PRO A 40 4.21 -17.45 15.68
C PRO A 40 4.40 -15.93 15.53
N THR A 41 5.59 -15.49 15.12
CA THR A 41 5.88 -14.07 14.91
C THR A 41 5.18 -13.52 13.67
N VAL A 42 5.11 -14.32 12.59
CA VAL A 42 4.32 -13.96 11.40
C VAL A 42 2.83 -13.94 11.72
N ALA A 43 2.33 -14.94 12.45
CA ALA A 43 0.92 -14.99 12.86
C ALA A 43 0.53 -13.74 13.66
N ALA A 44 1.31 -13.40 14.68
CA ALA A 44 1.08 -12.20 15.48
C ALA A 44 1.13 -10.90 14.67
N LEU A 45 2.08 -10.76 13.73
CA LEU A 45 2.12 -9.62 12.82
C LEU A 45 0.84 -9.52 11.97
N GLN A 46 0.35 -10.63 11.46
CA GLN A 46 -0.86 -10.67 10.64
C GLN A 46 -2.10 -10.26 11.45
N GLU A 47 -2.23 -10.73 12.68
CA GLU A 47 -3.31 -10.33 13.59
C GLU A 47 -3.24 -8.83 13.93
N GLU A 48 -2.07 -8.32 14.29
CA GLU A 48 -1.84 -6.91 14.58
C GLU A 48 -2.14 -6.03 13.37
N ALA A 49 -1.74 -6.46 12.17
CA ALA A 49 -2.00 -5.74 10.92
C ALA A 49 -3.48 -5.69 10.57
N ALA A 50 -4.19 -6.80 10.68
CA ALA A 50 -5.64 -6.85 10.47
C ALA A 50 -6.38 -5.93 11.43
N ALA A 51 -6.02 -5.97 12.72
CA ALA A 51 -6.59 -5.09 13.74
C ALA A 51 -6.32 -3.60 13.46
N ALA A 52 -5.09 -3.26 13.01
CA ALA A 52 -4.70 -1.88 12.75
C ALA A 52 -5.51 -1.22 11.62
N VAL A 53 -5.95 -1.99 10.63
CA VAL A 53 -6.75 -1.50 9.49
C VAL A 53 -8.22 -1.94 9.55
N GLY A 54 -8.63 -2.68 10.59
CA GLY A 54 -10.02 -3.06 10.80
C GLY A 54 -10.56 -4.09 9.80
N THR A 55 -9.70 -5.01 9.32
CA THR A 55 -10.08 -6.11 8.42
C THR A 55 -10.15 -7.45 9.14
N GLU A 56 -10.77 -8.48 8.52
CA GLU A 56 -10.89 -9.81 9.13
C GLU A 56 -9.55 -10.54 9.22
N ALA A 57 -8.68 -10.36 8.22
CA ALA A 57 -7.40 -11.05 8.14
C ALA A 57 -6.36 -10.22 7.38
N ALA A 58 -5.09 -10.59 7.57
CA ALA A 58 -3.96 -10.04 6.83
C ALA A 58 -2.99 -11.14 6.42
N LEU A 59 -2.21 -10.86 5.38
CA LEU A 59 -1.17 -11.73 4.86
C LEU A 59 0.15 -10.97 4.73
N PHE A 60 1.21 -11.48 5.36
CA PHE A 60 2.55 -10.95 5.19
C PHE A 60 3.11 -11.30 3.80
N VAL A 61 3.60 -10.29 3.09
CA VAL A 61 4.18 -10.42 1.75
C VAL A 61 5.55 -9.74 1.68
N ALA A 62 6.40 -10.19 0.76
CA ALA A 62 7.79 -9.73 0.67
C ALA A 62 7.91 -8.25 0.28
N SER A 63 6.95 -7.69 -0.45
CA SER A 63 6.96 -6.30 -0.92
C SER A 63 5.56 -5.77 -1.19
N GLY A 64 5.42 -4.43 -1.26
CA GLY A 64 4.16 -3.78 -1.68
C GLY A 64 3.74 -4.20 -3.08
N THR A 65 4.69 -4.27 -4.02
CA THR A 65 4.41 -4.78 -5.38
C THR A 65 3.79 -6.17 -5.33
N MET A 66 4.33 -7.10 -4.54
CA MET A 66 3.73 -8.43 -4.41
C MET A 66 2.30 -8.35 -3.86
N GLY A 67 2.05 -7.52 -2.85
CA GLY A 67 0.71 -7.32 -2.28
C GLY A 67 -0.28 -6.78 -3.30
N ASN A 68 0.10 -5.72 -4.03
CA ASN A 68 -0.71 -5.12 -5.09
C ASN A 68 -1.02 -6.14 -6.21
N GLN A 69 0.00 -6.88 -6.66
CA GLN A 69 -0.18 -7.85 -7.74
C GLN A 69 -1.05 -9.04 -7.32
N ILE A 70 -0.96 -9.48 -6.06
CA ILE A 70 -1.88 -10.48 -5.51
C ILE A 70 -3.31 -9.94 -5.52
N ALA A 71 -3.52 -8.70 -5.05
CA ALA A 71 -4.85 -8.08 -5.00
C ALA A 71 -5.46 -7.92 -6.40
N ILE A 72 -4.69 -7.41 -7.37
CA ILE A 72 -5.14 -7.30 -8.75
C ILE A 72 -5.54 -8.68 -9.29
N HIS A 73 -4.70 -9.70 -9.09
CA HIS A 73 -4.99 -11.06 -9.55
C HIS A 73 -6.25 -11.68 -8.92
N LEU A 74 -6.58 -11.32 -7.67
CA LEU A 74 -7.78 -11.82 -6.98
C LEU A 74 -9.07 -11.18 -7.48
N HIS A 75 -8.99 -9.97 -8.03
CA HIS A 75 -10.15 -9.16 -8.38
C HIS A 75 -10.38 -9.02 -9.88
N THR A 76 -9.56 -9.68 -10.71
CA THR A 76 -9.63 -9.56 -12.18
C THR A 76 -9.47 -10.91 -12.85
N ASP A 77 -10.00 -11.01 -14.06
CA ASP A 77 -9.71 -12.09 -15.00
C ASP A 77 -8.85 -11.59 -16.15
N PRO A 78 -8.09 -12.48 -16.84
CA PRO A 78 -7.32 -12.10 -18.01
C PRO A 78 -8.20 -11.45 -19.10
N GLY A 79 -7.78 -10.27 -19.57
CA GLY A 79 -8.54 -9.47 -20.55
C GLY A 79 -9.34 -8.33 -19.92
N ASP A 80 -9.45 -8.30 -18.59
CA ASP A 80 -10.11 -7.19 -17.88
C ASP A 80 -9.28 -5.91 -17.89
N GLU A 81 -9.97 -4.80 -17.61
CA GLU A 81 -9.33 -3.51 -17.38
C GLU A 81 -9.45 -3.08 -15.91
N VAL A 82 -8.39 -2.42 -15.45
CA VAL A 82 -8.26 -1.85 -14.10
C VAL A 82 -8.29 -0.34 -14.18
N VAL A 83 -9.24 0.29 -13.51
CA VAL A 83 -9.31 1.77 -13.40
C VAL A 83 -8.39 2.23 -12.28
N CYS A 84 -7.54 3.21 -12.57
CA CYS A 84 -6.68 3.86 -11.58
C CYS A 84 -6.29 5.27 -12.02
N ASN A 85 -5.70 6.07 -11.11
CA ASN A 85 -5.09 7.33 -11.50
C ASN A 85 -3.92 7.09 -12.49
N GLU A 86 -3.73 8.00 -13.46
CA GLU A 86 -2.69 7.88 -14.50
C GLU A 86 -1.27 7.73 -13.94
N TRP A 87 -1.03 8.22 -12.71
CA TRP A 87 0.26 8.19 -12.03
C TRP A 87 0.33 7.16 -10.90
N SER A 88 -0.67 6.28 -10.78
CA SER A 88 -0.65 5.22 -9.78
C SER A 88 0.56 4.31 -9.89
N HIS A 89 1.08 3.89 -8.73
CA HIS A 89 2.24 3.03 -8.59
C HIS A 89 2.06 1.69 -9.32
N VAL A 90 0.91 1.05 -9.16
CA VAL A 90 0.58 -0.25 -9.77
C VAL A 90 0.70 -0.24 -11.30
N ARG A 91 0.48 0.93 -11.92
CA ARG A 91 0.58 1.12 -13.37
C ARG A 91 2.00 1.47 -13.82
N ASN A 92 2.69 2.38 -13.09
CA ASN A 92 3.90 3.03 -13.59
C ASN A 92 5.20 2.48 -13.00
N HIS A 93 5.15 1.90 -11.79
CA HIS A 93 6.35 1.57 -11.01
C HIS A 93 6.49 0.09 -10.64
N GLU A 94 5.67 -0.77 -11.24
CA GLU A 94 5.70 -2.23 -11.01
C GLU A 94 6.06 -3.03 -12.28
N HIS A 95 6.78 -2.40 -13.20
CA HIS A 95 7.35 -3.07 -14.39
C HIS A 95 6.34 -3.81 -15.28
N GLY A 96 5.09 -3.33 -15.33
CA GLY A 96 4.03 -4.00 -16.10
C GLY A 96 3.58 -5.33 -15.49
N ALA A 97 3.83 -5.54 -14.20
CA ALA A 97 3.54 -6.80 -13.52
C ALA A 97 2.07 -7.21 -13.61
N ALA A 98 1.13 -6.27 -13.55
CA ALA A 98 -0.30 -6.57 -13.66
C ALA A 98 -0.66 -7.19 -15.02
N SER A 99 -0.14 -6.62 -16.11
CA SER A 99 -0.34 -7.18 -17.44
C SER A 99 0.34 -8.54 -17.62
N TRP A 100 1.53 -8.69 -17.03
CA TRP A 100 2.30 -9.94 -17.13
C TRP A 100 1.71 -11.08 -16.27
N LEU A 101 1.28 -10.79 -15.04
CA LEU A 101 0.80 -11.80 -14.09
C LEU A 101 -0.69 -12.10 -14.25
N SER A 102 -1.50 -11.06 -14.48
CA SER A 102 -2.97 -11.16 -14.46
C SER A 102 -3.60 -10.96 -15.82
N GLY A 103 -2.80 -10.58 -16.86
CA GLY A 103 -3.30 -10.39 -18.21
C GLY A 103 -4.24 -9.20 -18.37
N VAL A 104 -4.16 -8.22 -17.45
CA VAL A 104 -5.04 -7.04 -17.45
C VAL A 104 -4.42 -5.84 -18.14
N ALA A 105 -5.28 -4.93 -18.62
CA ALA A 105 -4.89 -3.61 -19.08
C ALA A 105 -5.29 -2.55 -18.04
N PHE A 106 -4.71 -1.33 -18.14
CA PHE A 106 -5.08 -0.21 -17.30
C PHE A 106 -5.89 0.81 -18.08
N ARG A 107 -7.03 1.20 -17.50
CA ARG A 107 -7.81 2.34 -17.92
C ARG A 107 -7.49 3.50 -16.98
N SER A 108 -6.44 4.24 -17.33
CA SER A 108 -5.92 5.30 -16.49
C SER A 108 -6.70 6.60 -16.64
N VAL A 109 -6.94 7.25 -15.53
CA VAL A 109 -7.72 8.50 -15.42
C VAL A 109 -6.85 9.60 -14.86
N ARG A 110 -6.89 10.78 -15.46
CA ARG A 110 -6.17 11.95 -14.96
C ARG A 110 -6.95 12.59 -13.80
N GLY A 111 -6.36 12.53 -12.61
CA GLY A 111 -6.92 13.11 -11.39
C GLY A 111 -5.87 13.87 -10.60
N GLU A 112 -6.28 14.93 -9.92
CA GLU A 112 -5.38 15.75 -9.11
C GLU A 112 -5.09 15.08 -7.76
N GLY A 113 -3.82 15.06 -7.35
CA GLY A 113 -3.42 14.49 -6.05
C GLY A 113 -3.72 13.00 -5.87
N GLY A 114 -3.98 12.28 -6.97
CA GLY A 114 -4.42 10.86 -6.91
C GLY A 114 -5.94 10.70 -6.80
N ALA A 115 -6.67 11.77 -6.53
CA ALA A 115 -8.13 11.75 -6.42
C ALA A 115 -8.80 11.54 -7.80
N LEU A 116 -9.89 10.79 -7.83
CA LEU A 116 -10.76 10.60 -8.99
C LEU A 116 -12.18 11.00 -8.59
N THR A 117 -12.83 11.80 -9.43
CA THR A 117 -14.24 12.15 -9.21
C THR A 117 -15.18 11.02 -9.63
N VAL A 118 -16.41 11.06 -9.14
CA VAL A 118 -17.45 10.07 -9.53
C VAL A 118 -17.68 10.08 -11.04
N ASP A 119 -17.71 11.28 -11.67
CA ASP A 119 -17.90 11.41 -13.11
C ASP A 119 -16.72 10.80 -13.89
N GLN A 120 -15.49 11.06 -13.47
CA GLN A 120 -14.29 10.47 -14.08
C GLN A 120 -14.28 8.95 -13.98
N ILE A 121 -14.68 8.40 -12.83
CA ILE A 121 -14.81 6.95 -12.63
C ILE A 121 -15.93 6.41 -13.53
N GLY A 122 -17.07 7.08 -13.59
CA GLY A 122 -18.20 6.71 -14.46
C GLY A 122 -17.81 6.70 -15.94
N GLU A 123 -17.10 7.72 -16.41
CA GLU A 123 -16.57 7.79 -17.77
C GLU A 123 -15.54 6.67 -18.04
N ALA A 124 -14.67 6.39 -17.07
CA ALA A 124 -13.68 5.32 -17.20
C ALA A 124 -14.32 3.93 -17.22
N ILE A 125 -15.35 3.68 -16.43
CA ILE A 125 -16.10 2.42 -16.50
C ILE A 125 -16.75 2.30 -17.88
N GLY A 126 -17.26 3.42 -18.40
CA GLY A 126 -17.70 3.56 -19.77
C GLY A 126 -18.88 2.67 -20.16
N GLN A 127 -19.02 2.44 -21.46
CA GLN A 127 -20.04 1.55 -21.99
C GLN A 127 -19.56 0.11 -21.92
N SER A 128 -20.41 -0.77 -21.44
CA SER A 128 -20.22 -2.21 -21.56
C SER A 128 -20.81 -2.69 -22.89
N GLY A 129 -20.19 -3.68 -23.50
CA GLY A 129 -20.67 -4.25 -24.75
C GLY A 129 -19.91 -5.52 -25.10
N TYR A 130 -20.52 -6.41 -25.87
CA TYR A 130 -19.91 -7.68 -26.29
C TYR A 130 -18.50 -7.55 -26.87
N HIS A 131 -18.17 -6.43 -27.47
CA HIS A 131 -16.90 -6.16 -28.16
C HIS A 131 -15.91 -5.31 -27.33
N LEU A 132 -16.25 -5.01 -26.08
CA LEU A 132 -15.42 -4.19 -25.19
C LEU A 132 -14.90 -5.04 -24.02
N PRO A 133 -13.67 -4.80 -23.56
CA PRO A 133 -13.16 -5.44 -22.35
C PRO A 133 -14.00 -5.01 -21.14
N GLY A 134 -14.19 -5.92 -20.19
CA GLY A 134 -14.82 -5.62 -18.90
C GLY A 134 -13.91 -4.78 -18.03
N VAL A 135 -14.46 -3.88 -17.23
CA VAL A 135 -13.78 -3.23 -16.13
C VAL A 135 -14.18 -3.94 -14.85
N SER A 136 -13.23 -4.49 -14.10
CA SER A 136 -13.51 -5.30 -12.91
C SER A 136 -12.98 -4.72 -11.60
N LEU A 137 -12.01 -3.80 -11.66
CA LEU A 137 -11.31 -3.30 -10.49
C LEU A 137 -11.08 -1.78 -10.57
N LEU A 138 -11.36 -1.10 -9.45
CA LEU A 138 -10.86 0.25 -9.16
C LEU A 138 -9.69 0.15 -8.18
N VAL A 139 -8.56 0.80 -8.48
CA VAL A 139 -7.41 0.91 -7.57
C VAL A 139 -7.25 2.36 -7.11
N TRP A 140 -7.38 2.56 -5.81
CA TRP A 140 -6.97 3.79 -5.13
C TRP A 140 -5.52 3.71 -4.68
N GLU A 141 -4.82 4.85 -4.62
CA GLU A 141 -3.50 4.97 -3.99
C GLU A 141 -3.53 6.09 -2.94
N ASN A 142 -3.22 5.76 -1.69
CA ASN A 142 -3.19 6.72 -0.58
C ASN A 142 -2.08 6.39 0.45
N THR A 143 -1.12 7.30 0.72
CA THR A 143 -0.96 8.62 0.06
C THR A 143 -0.46 8.46 -1.38
N HIS A 144 -0.84 9.37 -2.28
CA HIS A 144 -0.47 9.31 -3.69
C HIS A 144 1.00 9.75 -3.89
N ASN A 145 1.87 8.81 -4.24
CA ASN A 145 3.33 8.98 -4.23
C ASN A 145 3.82 10.07 -5.19
N VAL A 146 3.42 10.02 -6.45
CA VAL A 146 3.91 10.94 -7.50
C VAL A 146 3.43 12.37 -7.26
N SER A 147 2.32 12.55 -6.55
CA SER A 147 1.81 13.88 -6.16
C SER A 147 2.48 14.44 -4.90
N GLY A 148 3.61 13.87 -4.47
CA GLY A 148 4.35 14.33 -3.29
C GLY A 148 3.78 13.81 -1.97
N GLY A 149 3.07 12.69 -1.99
CA GLY A 149 2.42 12.12 -0.81
C GLY A 149 1.06 12.75 -0.50
N ALA A 150 0.39 13.30 -1.51
CA ALA A 150 -0.94 13.88 -1.34
C ALA A 150 -1.92 12.85 -0.76
N VAL A 151 -2.73 13.30 0.20
CA VAL A 151 -3.80 12.48 0.78
C VAL A 151 -5.05 12.62 -0.07
N VAL A 152 -5.59 11.50 -0.54
CA VAL A 152 -6.93 11.46 -1.14
C VAL A 152 -7.95 11.53 0.00
N PRO A 153 -8.85 12.53 0.03
CA PRO A 153 -9.83 12.66 1.09
C PRO A 153 -10.76 11.45 1.19
N LEU A 154 -11.13 11.06 2.41
CA LEU A 154 -11.98 9.90 2.63
C LEU A 154 -13.34 10.04 1.91
N GLU A 155 -13.95 11.23 1.95
CA GLU A 155 -15.21 11.48 1.25
C GLU A 155 -15.11 11.27 -0.26
N THR A 156 -13.97 11.63 -0.86
CA THR A 156 -13.71 11.41 -2.30
C THR A 156 -13.58 9.92 -2.59
N MET A 157 -12.81 9.20 -1.77
CA MET A 157 -12.68 7.74 -1.89
C MET A 157 -14.04 7.06 -1.73
N ALA A 158 -14.82 7.40 -0.70
CA ALA A 158 -16.12 6.80 -0.43
C ALA A 158 -17.10 7.03 -1.59
N ALA A 159 -17.17 8.25 -2.12
CA ALA A 159 -18.04 8.56 -3.26
C ALA A 159 -17.64 7.76 -4.52
N GLY A 160 -16.35 7.71 -4.84
CA GLY A 160 -15.82 6.97 -5.98
C GLY A 160 -15.97 5.45 -5.82
N THR A 161 -15.71 4.93 -4.63
CA THR A 161 -15.92 3.51 -4.29
C THR A 161 -17.39 3.12 -4.44
N ALA A 162 -18.31 3.96 -3.94
CA ALA A 162 -19.75 3.72 -4.12
C ALA A 162 -20.16 3.68 -5.59
N ALA A 163 -19.56 4.54 -6.43
CA ALA A 163 -19.80 4.53 -7.87
C ALA A 163 -19.28 3.24 -8.52
N ALA A 164 -18.05 2.83 -8.19
CA ALA A 164 -17.44 1.59 -8.68
C ALA A 164 -18.26 0.35 -8.27
N ARG A 165 -18.64 0.25 -6.99
CA ARG A 165 -19.45 -0.87 -6.47
C ARG A 165 -20.83 -0.96 -7.13
N ARG A 166 -21.50 0.19 -7.41
CA ARG A 166 -22.76 0.20 -8.16
C ARG A 166 -22.62 -0.36 -9.58
N ALA A 167 -21.44 -0.22 -10.17
CA ALA A 167 -21.13 -0.79 -11.48
C ALA A 167 -20.59 -2.24 -11.42
N GLY A 168 -20.55 -2.83 -10.22
CA GLY A 168 -20.08 -4.21 -10.00
C GLY A 168 -18.59 -4.39 -9.86
N LEU A 169 -17.79 -3.31 -9.78
CA LEU A 169 -16.34 -3.38 -9.62
C LEU A 169 -15.97 -3.75 -8.20
N ARG A 170 -14.83 -4.45 -8.07
CA ARG A 170 -14.08 -4.56 -6.81
C ARG A 170 -13.21 -3.33 -6.62
N VAL A 171 -12.77 -3.12 -5.38
CA VAL A 171 -11.92 -1.98 -5.01
C VAL A 171 -10.68 -2.46 -4.25
N HIS A 172 -9.51 -2.03 -4.70
CA HIS A 172 -8.25 -2.23 -4.00
C HIS A 172 -7.65 -0.89 -3.58
N LEU A 173 -7.09 -0.84 -2.38
CA LEU A 173 -6.34 0.32 -1.88
C LEU A 173 -4.84 -0.03 -1.83
N ASP A 174 -4.06 0.58 -2.73
CA ASP A 174 -2.63 0.70 -2.54
C ASP A 174 -2.37 1.75 -1.44
N GLY A 175 -2.31 1.27 -0.23
CA GLY A 175 -2.03 2.04 0.97
C GLY A 175 -0.58 1.98 1.38
N ALA A 176 0.37 1.97 0.44
CA ALA A 176 1.81 1.82 0.74
C ALA A 176 2.30 2.75 1.85
N ARG A 177 1.63 3.90 2.04
CA ARG A 177 1.86 4.86 3.13
C ARG A 177 0.54 5.23 3.84
N LEU A 178 -0.31 4.25 4.10
CA LEU A 178 -1.63 4.46 4.69
C LEU A 178 -1.57 5.14 6.06
N PHE A 179 -0.61 4.76 6.91
CA PHE A 179 -0.42 5.40 8.22
C PHE A 179 0.12 6.84 8.12
N ASN A 180 0.75 7.22 6.99
CA ASN A 180 1.04 8.63 6.71
C ASN A 180 -0.24 9.40 6.33
N ALA A 181 -1.17 8.77 5.61
CA ALA A 181 -2.48 9.38 5.36
C ALA A 181 -3.25 9.60 6.67
N GLU A 182 -3.26 8.61 7.58
CA GLU A 182 -3.82 8.73 8.93
C GLU A 182 -3.16 9.88 9.71
N ALA A 183 -1.83 9.92 9.79
CA ALA A 183 -1.09 10.96 10.51
C ALA A 183 -1.34 12.37 9.95
N ALA A 184 -1.55 12.52 8.63
CA ALA A 184 -1.78 13.81 7.99
C ALA A 184 -3.23 14.29 8.09
N SER A 185 -4.20 13.38 7.97
CA SER A 185 -5.62 13.74 7.90
C SER A 185 -6.36 13.63 9.23
N GLY A 186 -5.83 12.85 10.17
CA GLY A 186 -6.53 12.45 11.41
C GLY A 186 -7.63 11.40 11.18
N VAL A 187 -7.82 10.93 9.94
CA VAL A 187 -8.75 9.84 9.63
C VAL A 187 -8.05 8.51 9.91
N PRO A 188 -8.61 7.63 10.75
CA PRO A 188 -8.01 6.33 11.04
C PRO A 188 -7.76 5.51 9.76
N ALA A 189 -6.68 4.73 9.73
CA ALA A 189 -6.36 3.83 8.62
C ALA A 189 -7.53 2.87 8.31
N SER A 190 -8.26 2.42 9.34
CA SER A 190 -9.46 1.60 9.20
C SER A 190 -10.60 2.30 8.44
N GLY A 191 -10.70 3.63 8.52
CA GLY A 191 -11.67 4.40 7.76
C GLY A 191 -11.42 4.33 6.26
N TYR A 192 -10.16 4.47 5.85
CA TYR A 192 -9.77 4.30 4.44
C TYR A 192 -9.91 2.84 3.99
N ALA A 193 -9.52 1.89 4.84
CA ALA A 193 -9.59 0.47 4.54
C ALA A 193 -11.03 -0.01 4.32
N ALA A 194 -12.01 0.55 5.03
CA ALA A 194 -13.44 0.22 4.86
C ALA A 194 -13.98 0.51 3.45
N GLU A 195 -13.30 1.39 2.70
CA GLU A 195 -13.65 1.73 1.33
C GLU A 195 -13.08 0.75 0.29
N ALA A 196 -12.38 -0.32 0.70
CA ALA A 196 -11.78 -1.27 -0.22
C ALA A 196 -12.10 -2.73 0.14
N ASP A 197 -12.09 -3.62 -0.86
CA ASP A 197 -12.21 -5.06 -0.65
C ASP A 197 -10.89 -5.68 -0.20
N THR A 198 -9.77 -5.07 -0.62
CA THR A 198 -8.41 -5.41 -0.17
C THR A 198 -7.57 -4.15 0.01
N VAL A 199 -6.69 -4.16 1.01
CA VAL A 199 -5.78 -3.06 1.32
C VAL A 199 -4.37 -3.60 1.42
N MET A 200 -3.41 -2.95 0.76
CA MET A 200 -2.00 -3.22 0.96
C MET A 200 -1.35 -2.04 1.69
N PHE A 201 -0.46 -2.30 2.65
CA PHE A 201 0.42 -1.28 3.21
C PHE A 201 1.85 -1.78 3.41
N CYS A 202 2.82 -0.85 3.29
CA CYS A 202 4.23 -1.18 3.43
C CYS A 202 4.72 -1.05 4.87
N LEU A 203 5.49 -2.04 5.31
CA LEU A 203 6.24 -2.03 6.57
C LEU A 203 7.66 -1.45 6.37
N SER A 204 8.20 -1.62 5.17
CA SER A 204 9.58 -1.28 4.79
C SER A 204 9.77 0.13 4.24
N LYS A 205 8.95 1.07 4.67
CA LYS A 205 9.04 2.51 4.34
C LYS A 205 9.11 3.33 5.64
N GLY A 206 8.25 4.31 5.81
CA GLY A 206 8.16 5.11 7.03
C GLY A 206 8.09 4.30 8.33
N LEU A 207 7.53 3.11 8.33
CA LEU A 207 7.49 2.22 9.51
C LEU A 207 8.86 1.61 9.87
N GLY A 208 9.86 1.65 8.98
CA GLY A 208 11.25 1.36 9.29
C GLY A 208 11.64 -0.12 9.29
N ALA A 209 10.74 -1.05 9.01
CA ALA A 209 11.11 -2.45 8.86
C ALA A 209 12.03 -2.64 7.62
N PRO A 210 12.96 -3.63 7.65
CA PRO A 210 13.90 -3.82 6.54
C PRO A 210 13.25 -4.39 5.28
N VAL A 211 12.18 -5.14 5.41
CA VAL A 211 11.49 -5.87 4.33
C VAL A 211 10.02 -6.06 4.68
N GLY A 212 9.17 -6.05 3.68
CA GLY A 212 7.83 -6.58 3.76
C GLY A 212 6.72 -5.54 3.72
N SER A 213 5.53 -6.08 3.48
CA SER A 213 4.25 -5.36 3.42
C SER A 213 3.14 -6.29 3.89
N MET A 214 1.98 -5.73 4.16
CA MET A 214 0.78 -6.48 4.49
C MET A 214 -0.25 -6.35 3.38
N LEU A 215 -0.92 -7.42 3.04
CA LEU A 215 -2.16 -7.42 2.28
C LEU A 215 -3.29 -7.83 3.24
N CYS A 216 -4.34 -7.02 3.31
CA CYS A 216 -5.44 -7.17 4.27
C CYS A 216 -6.78 -7.26 3.54
N GLY A 217 -7.74 -7.96 4.14
CA GLY A 217 -9.08 -8.13 3.60
C GLY A 217 -9.89 -9.17 4.38
N THR A 218 -10.84 -9.84 3.72
CA THR A 218 -11.60 -10.92 4.34
C THR A 218 -10.75 -12.18 4.51
N GLU A 219 -11.11 -13.07 5.44
CA GLU A 219 -10.45 -14.38 5.61
C GLU A 219 -10.40 -15.17 4.29
N ALA A 220 -11.51 -15.18 3.55
CA ALA A 220 -11.61 -15.87 2.27
C ALA A 220 -10.64 -15.29 1.22
N ALA A 221 -10.53 -13.95 1.15
CA ALA A 221 -9.60 -13.27 0.24
C ALA A 221 -8.14 -13.59 0.63
N MET A 222 -7.80 -13.55 1.93
CA MET A 222 -6.43 -13.84 2.40
C MET A 222 -6.05 -15.31 2.22
N ALA A 223 -7.00 -16.24 2.35
CA ALA A 223 -6.77 -17.65 2.02
C ALA A 223 -6.48 -17.86 0.52
N ALA A 224 -7.16 -17.14 -0.36
CA ALA A 224 -6.89 -17.13 -1.79
C ALA A 224 -5.54 -16.45 -2.10
N ALA A 225 -5.27 -15.29 -1.48
CA ALA A 225 -4.03 -14.53 -1.59
C ALA A 225 -2.79 -15.38 -1.24
N ARG A 226 -2.88 -16.22 -0.20
CA ARG A 226 -1.80 -17.12 0.22
C ARG A 226 -1.38 -18.08 -0.90
N ARG A 227 -2.32 -18.57 -1.70
CA ARG A 227 -2.03 -19.42 -2.86
C ARG A 227 -1.30 -18.66 -3.97
N VAL A 228 -1.73 -17.42 -4.23
CA VAL A 228 -1.07 -16.55 -5.22
C VAL A 228 0.33 -16.17 -4.73
N ARG A 229 0.48 -15.78 -3.46
CA ARG A 229 1.79 -15.53 -2.82
C ARG A 229 2.75 -16.71 -3.04
N LYS A 230 2.27 -17.93 -2.88
CA LYS A 230 3.09 -19.12 -3.10
C LYS A 230 3.55 -19.26 -4.55
N ARG A 231 2.67 -19.00 -5.53
CA ARG A 231 3.01 -19.03 -6.96
C ARG A 231 4.07 -17.98 -7.31
N LEU A 232 4.04 -16.82 -6.66
CA LEU A 232 5.00 -15.73 -6.85
C LEU A 232 6.33 -15.95 -6.11
N GLY A 233 6.54 -17.09 -5.46
CA GLY A 233 7.75 -17.39 -4.70
C GLY A 233 7.81 -16.72 -3.31
N GLY A 234 6.72 -16.09 -2.85
CA GLY A 234 6.64 -15.40 -1.56
C GLY A 234 6.29 -16.30 -0.37
N GLY A 235 6.21 -17.62 -0.56
CA GLY A 235 6.05 -18.58 0.54
C GLY A 235 7.38 -18.82 1.25
N MET A 236 7.72 -17.96 2.18
CA MET A 236 8.94 -18.04 3.00
C MET A 236 8.80 -19.09 4.11
N ARG A 237 9.91 -19.50 4.72
CA ARG A 237 9.95 -20.44 5.85
C ARG A 237 9.91 -19.66 7.16
N GLN A 238 11.02 -19.53 7.85
CA GLN A 238 11.14 -18.82 9.14
C GLN A 238 11.12 -17.29 8.92
N ALA A 239 10.01 -16.77 8.41
CA ALA A 239 9.84 -15.36 8.09
C ALA A 239 9.67 -14.47 9.33
N GLY A 240 9.46 -15.08 10.50
CA GLY A 240 9.44 -14.39 11.79
C GLY A 240 10.69 -13.56 12.06
N VAL A 241 11.84 -13.96 11.53
CA VAL A 241 13.08 -13.17 11.62
C VAL A 241 12.88 -11.73 11.09
N ILE A 242 12.18 -11.56 9.97
CA ILE A 242 11.92 -10.22 9.41
C ILE A 242 10.60 -9.62 9.92
N ALA A 243 9.62 -10.45 10.23
CA ALA A 243 8.33 -10.02 10.78
C ALA A 243 8.46 -9.37 12.15
N ALA A 244 9.43 -9.78 12.98
CA ALA A 244 9.69 -9.20 14.30
C ALA A 244 9.98 -7.69 14.24
N ALA A 245 10.81 -7.26 13.29
CA ALA A 245 11.07 -5.83 13.08
C ALA A 245 9.81 -5.09 12.60
N ALA A 246 9.02 -5.73 11.76
CA ALA A 246 7.79 -5.16 11.23
C ALA A 246 6.73 -4.93 12.30
N ARG A 247 6.62 -5.81 13.30
CA ARG A 247 5.72 -5.65 14.46
C ARG A 247 6.07 -4.39 15.25
N ILE A 248 7.36 -4.17 15.55
CA ILE A 248 7.81 -2.95 16.24
C ILE A 248 7.42 -1.72 15.42
N GLY A 249 7.72 -1.70 14.12
CA GLY A 249 7.38 -0.57 13.26
C GLY A 249 5.88 -0.28 13.21
N LEU A 250 5.04 -1.31 13.19
CA LEU A 250 3.59 -1.17 13.22
C LEU A 250 3.07 -0.65 14.56
N GLN A 251 3.63 -1.11 15.68
CA GLN A 251 3.28 -0.66 17.03
C GLN A 251 3.69 0.80 17.26
N GLU A 252 4.81 1.23 16.68
CA GLU A 252 5.33 2.60 16.80
C GLU A 252 4.84 3.56 15.70
N ARG A 253 3.81 3.19 14.92
CA ARG A 253 3.34 3.98 13.77
C ARG A 253 2.97 5.43 14.10
N ASP A 254 2.57 5.70 15.33
CA ASP A 254 2.17 7.04 15.77
C ASP A 254 3.33 8.05 15.69
N ARG A 255 4.60 7.59 15.69
CA ARG A 255 5.77 8.45 15.48
C ARG A 255 5.80 9.15 14.12
N LEU A 256 5.04 8.67 13.13
CA LEU A 256 4.94 9.32 11.82
C LEU A 256 4.42 10.77 11.92
N VAL A 257 3.68 11.11 12.96
CA VAL A 257 3.27 12.50 13.25
C VAL A 257 4.50 13.39 13.48
N ASP A 258 5.54 12.88 14.16
CA ASP A 258 6.79 13.62 14.36
C ASP A 258 7.57 13.79 13.05
N ASP A 259 7.60 12.77 12.18
CA ASP A 259 8.21 12.85 10.86
C ASP A 259 7.52 13.94 10.02
N HIS A 260 6.18 14.01 10.03
CA HIS A 260 5.42 15.04 9.33
C HIS A 260 5.71 16.45 9.90
N ARG A 261 5.80 16.59 11.21
CA ARG A 261 6.17 17.87 11.86
C ARG A 261 7.57 18.34 11.44
N LEU A 262 8.54 17.43 11.39
CA LEU A 262 9.89 17.73 10.95
C LEU A 262 9.95 18.09 9.46
N ALA A 263 9.21 17.37 8.62
CA ALA A 263 9.10 17.67 7.18
C ALA A 263 8.48 19.06 6.95
N ALA A 264 7.41 19.40 7.64
CA ALA A 264 6.77 20.72 7.56
C ALA A 264 7.72 21.84 8.00
N ARG A 265 8.49 21.62 9.09
CA ARG A 265 9.52 22.56 9.56
C ARG A 265 10.60 22.77 8.50
N LEU A 266 11.11 21.68 7.93
CA LEU A 266 12.12 21.74 6.86
C LEU A 266 11.58 22.50 5.64
N ALA A 267 10.36 22.21 5.22
CA ALA A 267 9.69 22.90 4.10
C ALA A 267 9.58 24.42 4.34
N GLY A 268 9.21 24.84 5.56
CA GLY A 268 9.22 26.26 5.96
C GLY A 268 10.60 26.88 5.83
N MET A 269 11.63 26.25 6.40
CA MET A 269 13.01 26.75 6.33
C MET A 269 13.53 26.85 4.90
N LEU A 270 13.15 25.93 4.01
CA LEU A 270 13.56 25.97 2.59
C LEU A 270 12.87 27.13 1.84
N ARG A 271 11.57 27.35 2.08
CA ARG A 271 10.85 28.50 1.48
C ARG A 271 11.50 29.82 1.87
N ASP A 272 11.87 29.98 3.13
CA ASP A 272 12.46 31.22 3.66
C ASP A 272 13.88 31.49 3.10
N ARG A 273 14.66 30.42 2.86
CA ARG A 273 16.09 30.55 2.51
C ARG A 273 16.39 30.37 1.01
N LEU A 274 15.46 29.79 0.25
CA LEU A 274 15.60 29.51 -1.17
C LEU A 274 14.42 30.13 -1.94
N PRO A 275 14.44 31.46 -2.19
CA PRO A 275 13.40 32.10 -2.97
C PRO A 275 13.30 31.47 -4.36
N GLY A 276 12.12 30.99 -4.73
CA GLY A 276 11.86 30.28 -5.98
C GLY A 276 11.90 28.76 -5.89
N ALA A 277 12.24 28.17 -4.74
CA ALA A 277 12.05 26.74 -4.52
C ALA A 277 10.55 26.40 -4.47
N VAL A 278 10.13 25.48 -5.33
CA VAL A 278 8.78 24.91 -5.26
C VAL A 278 8.78 23.80 -4.22
N VAL A 279 8.32 24.11 -3.02
CA VAL A 279 8.13 23.12 -1.96
C VAL A 279 6.64 22.79 -1.95
N LYS A 280 6.28 21.60 -2.43
CA LYS A 280 4.93 21.05 -2.26
C LYS A 280 4.72 20.71 -0.79
N PRO A 281 3.58 21.03 -0.22
CA PRO A 281 3.28 20.72 1.18
C PRO A 281 3.20 19.24 1.44
#